data_6a3ce680cabe9c775ba969992ee63b8c
#
_entry.id   6a3ce680cabe9c775ba969992ee63b8c
#
_cell.length_a   1.000
_cell.length_b   1.000
_cell.length_c   1.000
_cell.angle_alpha   90.00
_cell.angle_beta   90.00
_cell.angle_gamma   90.00
#
_symmetry.space_group_name_H-M   'P 1'
#
loop_
_entity.id
_entity.type
_entity.pdbx_description
1 polymer ?
#
loop_
_entity_poly.entity_id
_entity_poly.type
_entity_poly.pdbx_seq_one_letter_code
_entity_poly.pdbx_strand_id
1 'polypeptide(L)'
;MNRILAILCLLSAILLTGPAQADPTDISAASRSVVRVVLAAKDGNKVAFVGHGSGFVVAPDKILTNAHVVEIARQESSVVIGIIPSQGGTSYGGRIIAYSPSNDLALIQVLDGGRLPPMTIFGGPVDDGADVVAIGYPGSVDRAQGLDLDDLINPMSPVKTTGTISGGRTTKQFDTLLHTAPIASGNSGGPLIDNCGRVLGANSFGSISDGNDAEFGFAVSAREILNFLRKEGVTVGVTATPCRSAAEISEQERLRETAARAQVAAAKAAEAEKRDRAESKLRTSISQDIIAERENRMAIAALMLALALLAAGGATVFLVQGKRNPGIGAVGGAAVLLLGAVIIFLSRPGFSEIDDRVAAAMTDKAGDNVPQQTSASASGNYRCTINPQRSRITVSQQDELLLDWADGGCVNGRTQYGRDGAKWSRIFVPNQEQTVTISSFQPDSSEFTEERYLMGLDA
;
A
#
# COMPACT_ATOMS: atom_id res chain seq x y z
N MET A 1 9.95 36.37 20.63
CA MET A 1 9.35 35.24 21.36
C MET A 1 8.86 34.14 20.45
N ASN A 2 8.14 34.42 19.38
CA ASN A 2 7.61 33.38 18.46
C ASN A 2 8.66 32.57 17.67
N ARG A 3 9.83 33.13 17.34
CA ARG A 3 10.89 32.41 16.61
C ARG A 3 11.66 31.40 17.47
N ILE A 4 11.82 31.70 18.77
CA ILE A 4 12.49 30.80 19.72
C ILE A 4 11.56 29.62 20.05
N LEU A 5 10.26 29.85 20.17
CA LEU A 5 9.26 28.78 20.36
C LEU A 5 9.17 27.85 19.17
N ALA A 6 9.24 28.37 17.94
CA ALA A 6 9.26 27.57 16.72
C ALA A 6 10.53 26.70 16.59
N ILE A 7 11.69 27.22 16.99
CA ILE A 7 12.95 26.48 17.01
C ILE A 7 12.95 25.39 18.10
N LEU A 8 12.37 25.69 19.29
CA LEU A 8 12.20 24.67 20.33
C LEU A 8 11.22 23.56 19.93
N CYS A 9 10.13 23.87 19.23
CA CYS A 9 9.22 22.86 18.66
C CYS A 9 9.87 22.04 17.55
N LEU A 10 10.72 22.63 16.71
CA LEU A 10 11.47 21.89 15.70
C LEU A 10 12.53 20.96 16.32
N LEU A 11 13.23 21.40 17.36
CA LEU A 11 14.21 20.59 18.09
C LEU A 11 13.55 19.47 18.90
N SER A 12 12.34 19.68 19.45
CA SER A 12 11.60 18.62 20.13
C SER A 12 11.05 17.56 19.17
N ALA A 13 10.74 17.90 17.91
CA ALA A 13 10.30 16.95 16.89
C ALA A 13 11.44 16.02 16.42
N ILE A 14 12.70 16.47 16.47
CA ILE A 14 13.86 15.66 16.08
C ILE A 14 14.23 14.63 17.18
N LEU A 15 13.83 14.86 18.42
CA LEU A 15 14.10 13.94 19.55
C LEU A 15 13.12 12.78 19.68
N LEU A 16 12.08 12.71 18.83
CA LEU A 16 11.04 11.68 18.88
C LEU A 16 11.23 10.55 17.84
N THR A 17 12.28 10.59 17.04
CA THR A 17 12.64 9.44 16.20
C THR A 17 13.35 8.40 17.06
N GLY A 18 12.58 7.61 17.80
CA GLY A 18 13.10 6.41 18.44
C GLY A 18 13.61 5.44 17.37
N PRO A 19 14.64 4.62 17.66
CA PRO A 19 15.06 3.57 16.74
C PRO A 19 13.85 2.68 16.41
N ALA A 20 13.74 2.25 15.15
CA ALA A 20 12.71 1.33 14.71
C ALA A 20 12.79 0.07 15.58
N GLN A 21 11.87 -0.05 16.55
CA GLN A 21 11.80 -1.24 17.37
C GLN A 21 11.35 -2.43 16.53
N ALA A 22 11.97 -3.59 16.78
CA ALA A 22 11.52 -4.86 16.19
C ALA A 22 10.02 -5.00 16.42
N ASP A 23 9.28 -5.22 15.34
CA ASP A 23 7.87 -5.57 15.48
C ASP A 23 7.80 -7.06 15.90
N PRO A 24 7.28 -7.39 17.09
CA PRO A 24 7.17 -8.78 17.55
C PRO A 24 6.40 -9.66 16.57
N THR A 25 5.51 -9.07 15.76
CA THR A 25 4.73 -9.78 14.75
C THR A 25 5.58 -10.27 13.59
N ASP A 26 6.59 -9.51 13.15
CA ASP A 26 7.49 -9.94 12.06
C ASP A 26 8.42 -11.06 12.48
N ILE A 27 8.99 -10.96 13.69
CA ILE A 27 9.81 -12.02 14.25
C ILE A 27 8.98 -13.29 14.43
N SER A 28 7.73 -13.16 14.86
CA SER A 28 6.81 -14.29 15.01
C SER A 28 6.44 -14.90 13.67
N ALA A 29 6.22 -14.06 12.64
CA ALA A 29 5.98 -14.52 11.27
C ALA A 29 7.19 -15.26 10.69
N ALA A 30 8.40 -14.69 10.83
CA ALA A 30 9.65 -15.31 10.41
C ALA A 30 9.88 -16.67 11.07
N SER A 31 9.54 -16.80 12.35
CA SER A 31 9.68 -18.05 13.10
C SER A 31 8.91 -19.24 12.50
N ARG A 32 7.81 -18.98 11.76
CA ARG A 32 7.04 -20.04 11.10
C ARG A 32 7.78 -20.70 9.94
N SER A 33 8.80 -20.03 9.43
CA SER A 33 9.66 -20.52 8.35
C SER A 33 10.93 -21.20 8.84
N VAL A 34 11.11 -21.30 10.16
CA VAL A 34 12.25 -21.96 10.79
C VAL A 34 11.87 -23.39 11.12
N VAL A 35 12.75 -24.32 10.79
CA VAL A 35 12.54 -25.75 11.02
C VAL A 35 13.68 -26.33 11.87
N ARG A 36 13.36 -27.36 12.65
CA ARG A 36 14.38 -28.23 13.23
C ARG A 36 14.77 -29.29 12.19
N VAL A 37 16.06 -29.47 11.99
CA VAL A 37 16.65 -30.51 11.12
C VAL A 37 17.14 -31.63 12.02
N VAL A 38 16.40 -32.72 12.09
CA VAL A 38 16.72 -33.88 12.93
C VAL A 38 17.44 -34.94 12.10
N LEU A 39 18.51 -35.51 12.67
CA LEU A 39 19.22 -36.63 12.11
C LEU A 39 18.95 -37.88 12.95
N ALA A 40 18.51 -38.94 12.31
CA ALA A 40 18.15 -40.18 12.95
C ALA A 40 18.76 -41.37 12.19
N ALA A 41 19.44 -42.27 12.90
CA ALA A 41 19.95 -43.51 12.33
C ALA A 41 18.87 -44.59 12.37
N LYS A 42 18.69 -45.27 11.23
CA LYS A 42 17.76 -46.37 11.08
C LYS A 42 18.53 -47.70 11.17
N ASP A 43 18.18 -48.53 12.15
CA ASP A 43 18.69 -49.91 12.29
C ASP A 43 17.48 -50.86 12.38
N GLY A 44 17.10 -51.42 11.26
CA GLY A 44 15.87 -52.19 11.13
C GLY A 44 14.61 -51.38 11.51
N ASN A 45 13.94 -51.80 12.58
CA ASN A 45 12.74 -51.09 13.13
C ASN A 45 13.09 -50.09 14.23
N LYS A 46 14.36 -49.95 14.59
CA LYS A 46 14.80 -49.00 15.63
C LYS A 46 15.26 -47.71 14.97
N VAL A 47 14.88 -46.59 15.58
CA VAL A 47 15.33 -45.25 15.19
C VAL A 47 16.12 -44.69 16.39
N ALA A 48 17.38 -44.31 16.14
CA ALA A 48 18.24 -43.72 17.15
C ALA A 48 18.50 -42.25 16.77
N PHE A 49 18.38 -41.36 17.74
CA PHE A 49 18.72 -39.96 17.56
C PHE A 49 20.24 -39.80 17.40
N VAL A 50 20.66 -39.11 16.34
CA VAL A 50 22.06 -38.83 16.03
C VAL A 50 22.42 -37.39 16.41
N GLY A 51 21.51 -36.45 16.12
CA GLY A 51 21.68 -35.03 16.41
C GLY A 51 20.64 -34.19 15.73
N HIS A 52 20.72 -32.91 15.96
CA HIS A 52 19.85 -31.93 15.26
C HIS A 52 20.58 -30.62 15.03
N GLY A 53 20.06 -29.86 14.12
CA GLY A 53 20.36 -28.47 13.87
C GLY A 53 19.09 -27.70 13.53
N SER A 54 19.25 -26.52 13.02
CA SER A 54 18.19 -25.65 12.53
C SER A 54 18.29 -25.49 11.02
N GLY A 55 17.22 -25.04 10.42
CA GLY A 55 17.17 -24.63 9.03
C GLY A 55 16.06 -23.60 8.82
N PHE A 56 16.01 -23.03 7.65
CA PHE A 56 14.92 -22.12 7.27
C PHE A 56 14.51 -22.32 5.83
N VAL A 57 13.26 -22.02 5.56
CA VAL A 57 12.63 -22.20 4.26
C VAL A 57 13.11 -21.13 3.30
N VAL A 58 13.72 -21.51 2.16
CA VAL A 58 14.14 -20.58 1.09
C VAL A 58 13.26 -20.68 -0.16
N ALA A 59 12.58 -21.81 -0.35
CA ALA A 59 11.51 -22.01 -1.32
C ALA A 59 10.48 -22.95 -0.70
N PRO A 60 9.24 -23.03 -1.17
CA PRO A 60 8.16 -23.78 -0.49
C PRO A 60 8.51 -25.24 -0.13
N ASP A 61 9.41 -25.83 -0.86
CA ASP A 61 9.84 -27.22 -0.73
C ASP A 61 11.37 -27.35 -0.46
N LYS A 62 12.06 -26.24 -0.11
CA LYS A 62 13.51 -26.22 0.07
C LYS A 62 13.92 -25.53 1.36
N ILE A 63 14.76 -26.22 2.12
CA ILE A 63 15.31 -25.75 3.39
C ILE A 63 16.80 -25.50 3.22
N LEU A 64 17.27 -24.33 3.62
CA LEU A 64 18.68 -24.03 3.80
C LEU A 64 19.10 -24.37 5.23
N THR A 65 20.25 -24.99 5.36
CA THR A 65 20.93 -25.28 6.63
C THR A 65 22.44 -25.22 6.45
N ASN A 66 23.23 -25.46 7.49
CA ASN A 66 24.66 -25.58 7.35
C ASN A 66 25.08 -26.98 6.81
N ALA A 67 26.23 -27.00 6.12
CA ALA A 67 26.80 -28.25 5.59
C ALA A 67 27.13 -29.22 6.70
N HIS A 68 27.77 -28.77 7.79
CA HIS A 68 28.16 -29.61 8.92
C HIS A 68 26.96 -30.22 9.66
N VAL A 69 25.78 -29.60 9.62
CA VAL A 69 24.54 -30.15 10.22
C VAL A 69 24.14 -31.47 9.55
N VAL A 70 24.29 -31.57 8.24
CA VAL A 70 23.84 -32.75 7.47
C VAL A 70 24.96 -33.64 6.99
N GLU A 71 26.18 -33.38 7.42
CA GLU A 71 27.38 -34.10 6.98
C GLU A 71 27.28 -35.62 7.22
N ILE A 72 26.85 -36.03 8.43
CA ILE A 72 26.68 -37.42 8.78
C ILE A 72 25.66 -38.12 7.87
N ALA A 73 24.53 -37.46 7.61
CA ALA A 73 23.51 -38.03 6.72
C ALA A 73 23.98 -38.15 5.27
N ARG A 74 24.99 -37.39 4.85
CA ARG A 74 25.62 -37.48 3.53
C ARG A 74 26.62 -38.66 3.48
N GLN A 75 27.32 -38.94 4.59
CA GLN A 75 28.34 -39.97 4.67
C GLN A 75 27.73 -41.34 4.94
N GLU A 76 26.69 -41.41 5.76
CA GLU A 76 26.08 -42.64 6.25
C GLU A 76 24.65 -42.81 5.70
N SER A 77 24.46 -43.81 4.84
CA SER A 77 23.15 -44.06 4.21
C SER A 77 22.05 -44.54 5.17
N SER A 78 22.44 -44.99 6.36
CA SER A 78 21.53 -45.36 7.46
C SER A 78 20.96 -44.16 8.18
N VAL A 79 21.54 -42.97 7.99
CA VAL A 79 21.07 -41.72 8.63
C VAL A 79 20.08 -41.01 7.73
N VAL A 80 18.88 -40.76 8.27
CA VAL A 80 17.78 -40.04 7.59
C VAL A 80 17.64 -38.66 8.18
N ILE A 81 17.09 -37.75 7.36
CA ILE A 81 16.82 -36.37 7.74
C ILE A 81 15.32 -36.18 7.96
N GLY A 82 14.95 -35.68 9.14
CA GLY A 82 13.62 -35.21 9.46
C GLY A 82 13.54 -33.67 9.43
N ILE A 83 12.52 -33.13 8.84
CA ILE A 83 12.21 -31.69 8.82
C ILE A 83 10.99 -31.47 9.71
N ILE A 84 11.20 -30.81 10.85
CA ILE A 84 10.17 -30.56 11.85
C ILE A 84 9.84 -29.08 11.82
N PRO A 85 8.64 -28.70 11.31
CA PRO A 85 8.18 -27.31 11.30
C PRO A 85 8.02 -26.73 12.71
N SER A 86 8.02 -25.41 12.80
CA SER A 86 7.78 -24.71 14.06
C SER A 86 6.33 -24.81 14.58
N GLN A 87 5.41 -25.15 13.71
CA GLN A 87 3.97 -25.31 14.02
C GLN A 87 3.30 -26.26 13.03
N GLY A 88 2.08 -26.68 13.33
CA GLY A 88 1.34 -27.65 12.54
C GLY A 88 1.40 -29.04 13.17
N GLY A 89 0.86 -30.05 12.50
CA GLY A 89 0.74 -31.43 13.01
C GLY A 89 1.57 -32.45 12.26
N THR A 90 2.43 -32.04 11.31
CA THR A 90 3.11 -32.97 10.39
C THR A 90 4.61 -32.65 10.28
N SER A 91 5.42 -33.68 10.44
CA SER A 91 6.87 -33.65 10.14
C SER A 91 7.11 -34.29 8.77
N TYR A 92 8.19 -33.91 8.10
CA TYR A 92 8.49 -34.34 6.73
C TYR A 92 9.85 -35.03 6.67
N GLY A 93 10.05 -35.89 5.69
CA GLY A 93 11.38 -36.36 5.30
C GLY A 93 12.16 -35.28 4.57
N GLY A 94 13.50 -35.33 4.64
CA GLY A 94 14.39 -34.44 3.92
C GLY A 94 15.40 -35.19 3.08
N ARG A 95 15.81 -34.61 1.93
CA ARG A 95 16.88 -35.15 1.08
C ARG A 95 17.85 -34.04 0.69
N ILE A 96 19.13 -34.22 0.92
CA ILE A 96 20.17 -33.27 0.49
C ILE A 96 20.17 -33.20 -1.04
N ILE A 97 20.01 -32.00 -1.59
CA ILE A 97 20.06 -31.75 -3.04
C ILE A 97 21.27 -30.90 -3.44
N ALA A 98 21.85 -30.15 -2.50
CA ALA A 98 23.10 -29.43 -2.70
C ALA A 98 23.89 -29.38 -1.38
N TYR A 99 25.23 -29.42 -1.49
CA TYR A 99 26.14 -29.45 -0.34
C TYR A 99 27.42 -28.69 -0.67
N SER A 100 27.75 -27.69 0.12
CA SER A 100 28.92 -26.82 -0.09
C SER A 100 29.68 -26.63 1.22
N PRO A 101 30.69 -27.48 1.50
CA PRO A 101 31.48 -27.38 2.73
C PRO A 101 32.40 -26.15 2.74
N SER A 102 32.70 -25.57 1.58
CA SER A 102 33.56 -24.39 1.46
C SER A 102 32.96 -23.12 2.05
N ASN A 103 31.61 -23.00 2.10
CA ASN A 103 30.89 -21.89 2.73
C ASN A 103 29.86 -22.37 3.77
N ASP A 104 29.98 -23.62 4.21
CA ASP A 104 29.16 -24.25 5.24
C ASP A 104 27.66 -24.16 4.96
N LEU A 105 27.23 -24.44 3.73
CA LEU A 105 25.82 -24.40 3.32
C LEU A 105 25.37 -25.74 2.74
N ALA A 106 24.15 -26.14 3.04
CA ALA A 106 23.46 -27.27 2.41
C ALA A 106 22.01 -26.93 2.11
N LEU A 107 21.48 -27.53 1.04
CA LEU A 107 20.10 -27.40 0.63
C LEU A 107 19.39 -28.74 0.72
N ILE A 108 18.27 -28.77 1.41
CA ILE A 108 17.43 -29.96 1.63
C ILE A 108 16.12 -29.79 0.88
N GLN A 109 15.77 -30.80 0.09
CA GLN A 109 14.42 -30.95 -0.51
C GLN A 109 13.50 -31.54 0.55
N VAL A 110 12.36 -30.87 0.81
CA VAL A 110 11.28 -31.43 1.63
C VAL A 110 10.55 -32.52 0.82
N LEU A 111 10.36 -33.66 1.41
CA LEU A 111 9.68 -34.82 0.80
C LEU A 111 8.16 -34.80 1.14
N ASP A 112 7.44 -35.80 0.64
CA ASP A 112 6.03 -36.06 0.98
C ASP A 112 5.06 -34.91 0.67
N GLY A 113 5.43 -34.06 -0.31
CA GLY A 113 4.59 -32.91 -0.74
C GLY A 113 4.53 -31.76 0.26
N GLY A 114 5.41 -31.75 1.28
CA GLY A 114 5.47 -30.66 2.27
C GLY A 114 5.77 -29.32 1.61
N ARG A 115 4.97 -28.29 1.96
CA ARG A 115 5.16 -26.91 1.51
C ARG A 115 5.14 -26.00 2.72
N LEU A 116 6.20 -25.26 2.88
CA LEU A 116 6.43 -24.36 4.02
C LEU A 116 6.62 -22.93 3.51
N PRO A 117 6.29 -21.90 4.32
CA PRO A 117 6.39 -20.50 3.89
C PRO A 117 7.86 -20.06 3.77
N PRO A 118 8.34 -19.59 2.60
CA PRO A 118 9.72 -19.16 2.42
C PRO A 118 9.99 -17.80 3.04
N MET A 119 11.22 -17.60 3.57
CA MET A 119 11.70 -16.33 4.08
C MET A 119 12.23 -15.42 2.98
N THR A 120 12.12 -14.11 3.21
CA THR A 120 12.76 -13.10 2.36
C THR A 120 14.20 -12.88 2.83
N ILE A 121 15.15 -12.85 1.89
CA ILE A 121 16.56 -12.58 2.16
C ILE A 121 16.86 -11.09 1.96
N PHE A 122 17.56 -10.47 2.89
CA PHE A 122 18.03 -9.12 2.74
C PHE A 122 19.32 -9.08 1.92
N GLY A 123 19.25 -8.49 0.74
CA GLY A 123 20.38 -8.37 -0.21
C GLY A 123 21.13 -7.05 -0.14
N GLY A 124 20.79 -6.16 0.79
CA GLY A 124 21.46 -4.88 1.01
C GLY A 124 22.67 -4.99 1.95
N PRO A 125 23.39 -3.87 2.16
CA PRO A 125 24.44 -3.79 3.17
C PRO A 125 23.84 -3.90 4.58
N VAL A 126 24.56 -4.55 5.48
CA VAL A 126 24.20 -4.69 6.89
C VAL A 126 25.11 -3.76 7.69
N ASP A 127 24.53 -2.85 8.46
CA ASP A 127 25.26 -1.88 9.24
C ASP A 127 25.76 -2.48 10.56
N ASP A 128 26.95 -2.09 11.00
CA ASP A 128 27.48 -2.43 12.32
C ASP A 128 26.60 -1.80 13.39
N GLY A 129 26.31 -2.55 14.45
CA GLY A 129 25.40 -2.13 15.51
C GLY A 129 23.91 -2.35 15.20
N ALA A 130 23.55 -2.84 14.00
CA ALA A 130 22.16 -3.16 13.68
C ALA A 130 21.63 -4.28 14.58
N ASP A 131 20.40 -4.12 15.07
CA ASP A 131 19.70 -5.14 15.86
C ASP A 131 19.44 -6.39 15.04
N VAL A 132 19.64 -7.55 15.66
CA VAL A 132 19.42 -8.86 15.03
C VAL A 132 18.76 -9.84 15.97
N VAL A 133 18.10 -10.83 15.41
CA VAL A 133 17.51 -11.96 16.13
C VAL A 133 18.03 -13.26 15.51
N ALA A 134 18.69 -14.09 16.32
CA ALA A 134 19.01 -15.45 15.94
C ALA A 134 17.85 -16.38 16.33
N ILE A 135 17.39 -17.21 15.38
CA ILE A 135 16.27 -18.12 15.59
C ILE A 135 16.73 -19.55 15.31
N GLY A 136 16.39 -20.46 16.23
CA GLY A 136 16.76 -21.86 16.06
C GLY A 136 16.35 -22.76 17.23
N TYR A 137 16.90 -23.93 17.28
CA TYR A 137 16.60 -25.00 18.26
C TYR A 137 17.84 -25.38 19.07
N PRO A 138 18.21 -24.59 20.10
CA PRO A 138 19.42 -24.87 20.88
C PRO A 138 19.22 -26.10 21.77
N GLY A 139 20.05 -27.08 21.59
CA GLY A 139 19.99 -28.35 22.38
C GLY A 139 20.24 -28.18 23.87
N SER A 140 20.82 -27.06 24.32
CA SER A 140 20.90 -26.71 25.73
C SER A 140 19.53 -26.43 26.34
N VAL A 141 18.62 -25.78 25.58
CA VAL A 141 17.26 -25.52 26.01
C VAL A 141 16.42 -26.80 25.98
N ASP A 142 16.56 -27.62 24.94
CA ASP A 142 15.88 -28.92 24.85
C ASP A 142 16.23 -29.80 26.08
N ARG A 143 17.49 -29.88 26.44
CA ARG A 143 17.95 -30.64 27.64
C ARG A 143 17.44 -30.03 28.94
N ALA A 144 17.41 -28.71 29.05
CA ALA A 144 16.89 -28.03 30.24
C ALA A 144 15.38 -28.24 30.41
N GLN A 145 14.64 -28.42 29.32
CA GLN A 145 13.22 -28.77 29.33
C GLN A 145 12.97 -30.28 29.51
N GLY A 146 13.98 -31.10 29.46
CA GLY A 146 13.85 -32.55 29.59
C GLY A 146 13.20 -33.24 28.39
N LEU A 147 13.31 -32.63 27.19
CA LEU A 147 12.72 -33.16 25.97
C LEU A 147 13.42 -34.46 25.53
N ASP A 148 12.62 -35.46 25.18
CA ASP A 148 13.06 -36.70 24.60
C ASP A 148 12.97 -36.73 23.06
N LEU A 149 13.29 -37.87 22.43
CA LEU A 149 13.22 -37.96 20.97
C LEU A 149 11.83 -37.76 20.42
N ASP A 150 10.81 -38.26 21.11
CA ASP A 150 9.44 -38.16 20.66
C ASP A 150 8.99 -36.69 20.69
N ASP A 151 9.44 -35.90 21.65
CA ASP A 151 9.22 -34.47 21.71
C ASP A 151 9.93 -33.73 20.56
N LEU A 152 11.19 -34.10 20.27
CA LEU A 152 12.02 -33.44 19.25
C LEU A 152 11.54 -33.62 17.81
N ILE A 153 10.75 -34.67 17.54
CA ILE A 153 10.16 -34.93 16.21
C ILE A 153 8.76 -34.32 16.03
N ASN A 154 8.22 -33.69 17.06
CA ASN A 154 6.97 -32.96 17.02
C ASN A 154 7.17 -31.47 16.80
N PRO A 155 6.26 -30.79 16.06
CA PRO A 155 6.34 -29.35 15.86
C PRO A 155 6.41 -28.57 17.16
N MET A 156 7.40 -27.68 17.25
CA MET A 156 7.66 -26.85 18.41
C MET A 156 8.21 -25.49 17.99
N SER A 157 7.82 -24.44 18.69
CA SER A 157 8.32 -23.08 18.41
C SER A 157 9.82 -22.95 18.65
N PRO A 158 10.59 -22.32 17.75
CA PRO A 158 12.02 -22.10 17.93
C PRO A 158 12.30 -21.07 19.02
N VAL A 159 13.49 -21.16 19.58
CA VAL A 159 14.05 -20.17 20.51
C VAL A 159 14.54 -18.95 19.70
N LYS A 160 14.35 -17.77 20.27
CA LYS A 160 14.74 -16.47 19.71
C LYS A 160 15.68 -15.77 20.68
N THR A 161 16.83 -15.33 20.19
CA THR A 161 17.80 -14.56 20.97
C THR A 161 18.14 -13.27 20.24
N THR A 162 18.18 -12.17 20.97
CA THR A 162 18.45 -10.84 20.41
C THR A 162 19.91 -10.45 20.63
N GLY A 163 20.45 -9.66 19.72
CA GLY A 163 21.78 -9.09 19.78
C GLY A 163 21.96 -8.02 18.72
N THR A 164 23.22 -7.69 18.44
CA THR A 164 23.59 -6.69 17.42
C THR A 164 24.66 -7.22 16.50
N ILE A 165 24.77 -6.69 15.30
CA ILE A 165 25.90 -6.92 14.40
C ILE A 165 27.14 -6.25 14.97
N SER A 166 28.21 -7.00 15.14
CA SER A 166 29.51 -6.51 15.60
C SER A 166 30.52 -6.28 14.46
N GLY A 167 30.14 -6.64 13.22
CA GLY A 167 30.93 -6.43 12.01
C GLY A 167 30.80 -7.56 11.00
N GLY A 168 31.22 -7.29 9.78
CA GLY A 168 31.45 -8.30 8.75
C GLY A 168 32.87 -8.82 8.84
N ARG A 169 33.04 -10.13 8.78
CA ARG A 169 34.37 -10.75 8.74
C ARG A 169 34.45 -11.77 7.63
N THR A 170 35.39 -11.58 6.73
CA THR A 170 35.74 -12.63 5.78
C THR A 170 36.63 -13.62 6.49
N THR A 171 36.19 -14.86 6.67
CA THR A 171 37.02 -15.96 7.07
C THR A 171 38.05 -16.30 5.96
N LYS A 172 38.93 -17.23 6.17
CA LYS A 172 39.84 -17.68 5.08
C LYS A 172 39.07 -18.32 3.91
N GLN A 173 37.78 -18.64 4.07
CA GLN A 173 37.00 -19.41 3.12
C GLN A 173 35.75 -18.68 2.60
N PHE A 174 35.02 -17.94 3.45
CA PHE A 174 33.77 -17.29 3.10
C PHE A 174 33.44 -16.10 4.00
N ASP A 175 32.48 -15.26 3.56
CA ASP A 175 32.03 -14.11 4.32
C ASP A 175 31.07 -14.48 5.43
N THR A 176 31.32 -13.93 6.62
CA THR A 176 30.48 -14.10 7.81
C THR A 176 30.09 -12.76 8.39
N LEU A 177 28.94 -12.75 9.07
CA LEU A 177 28.51 -11.70 9.99
C LEU A 177 28.85 -12.12 11.41
N LEU A 178 29.52 -11.22 12.12
CA LEU A 178 29.80 -11.38 13.56
C LEU A 178 28.66 -10.68 14.32
N HIS A 179 28.06 -11.37 15.31
CA HIS A 179 26.96 -10.86 16.10
C HIS A 179 27.01 -11.27 17.56
N THR A 180 26.30 -10.52 18.41
CA THR A 180 26.24 -10.77 19.87
C THR A 180 24.98 -11.55 20.29
N ALA A 181 24.06 -11.88 19.38
CA ALA A 181 22.91 -12.72 19.72
C ALA A 181 23.42 -14.11 20.19
N PRO A 182 23.02 -14.54 21.40
CA PRO A 182 23.48 -15.84 21.94
C PRO A 182 23.04 -17.00 21.05
N ILE A 183 23.98 -17.86 20.69
CA ILE A 183 23.69 -19.11 19.97
C ILE A 183 24.36 -20.29 20.71
N ALA A 184 23.81 -21.47 20.52
CA ALA A 184 24.36 -22.72 21.08
C ALA A 184 24.27 -23.82 20.02
N SER A 185 24.90 -24.97 20.31
CA SER A 185 24.78 -26.19 19.50
C SER A 185 23.29 -26.49 19.24
N GLY A 186 22.92 -26.67 17.98
CA GLY A 186 21.54 -26.81 17.51
C GLY A 186 20.97 -25.53 16.84
N ASN A 187 21.52 -24.34 17.09
CA ASN A 187 21.17 -23.14 16.34
C ASN A 187 21.80 -23.09 14.94
N SER A 188 22.83 -23.91 14.68
CA SER A 188 23.51 -23.99 13.38
C SER A 188 22.53 -24.28 12.26
N GLY A 189 22.59 -23.49 11.17
CA GLY A 189 21.68 -23.52 10.03
C GLY A 189 20.42 -22.70 10.20
N GLY A 190 20.08 -22.24 11.41
CA GLY A 190 18.97 -21.33 11.66
C GLY A 190 19.26 -19.90 11.16
N PRO A 191 18.23 -19.09 10.85
CA PRO A 191 18.44 -17.76 10.33
C PRO A 191 18.89 -16.77 11.40
N LEU A 192 19.77 -15.84 11.00
CA LEU A 192 19.98 -14.55 11.65
C LEU A 192 19.13 -13.52 10.88
N ILE A 193 18.20 -12.87 11.56
CA ILE A 193 17.23 -11.96 10.92
C ILE A 193 17.35 -10.55 11.46
N ASP A 194 16.87 -9.58 10.67
CA ASP A 194 16.66 -8.20 11.11
C ASP A 194 15.30 -8.00 11.78
N ASN A 195 15.03 -6.77 12.22
CA ASN A 195 13.78 -6.37 12.87
C ASN A 195 12.54 -6.45 11.96
N CYS A 196 12.71 -6.62 10.65
CA CYS A 196 11.63 -6.90 9.69
C CYS A 196 11.46 -8.39 9.36
N GLY A 197 12.15 -9.29 10.09
CA GLY A 197 12.08 -10.73 9.87
C GLY A 197 12.79 -11.22 8.61
N ARG A 198 13.68 -10.42 8.01
CA ARG A 198 14.40 -10.78 6.78
C ARG A 198 15.74 -11.41 7.13
N VAL A 199 16.16 -12.43 6.36
CA VAL A 199 17.39 -13.17 6.60
C VAL A 199 18.61 -12.32 6.23
N LEU A 200 19.49 -12.10 7.20
CA LEU A 200 20.81 -11.48 7.05
C LEU A 200 21.90 -12.55 6.88
N GLY A 201 21.69 -13.74 7.44
CA GLY A 201 22.65 -14.84 7.40
C GLY A 201 22.09 -16.13 7.98
N ALA A 202 22.90 -17.20 7.90
CA ALA A 202 22.64 -18.49 8.55
C ALA A 202 23.63 -18.67 9.71
N ASN A 203 23.15 -18.81 10.94
CA ASN A 203 24.00 -19.08 12.11
C ASN A 203 24.81 -20.35 11.89
N SER A 204 26.10 -20.31 12.16
CA SER A 204 26.99 -21.43 11.87
C SER A 204 27.76 -21.89 13.12
N PHE A 205 28.58 -21.04 13.72
CA PHE A 205 29.39 -21.36 14.88
C PHE A 205 29.52 -20.17 15.83
N GLY A 206 29.90 -20.45 17.07
CA GLY A 206 30.28 -19.44 18.07
C GLY A 206 31.77 -19.34 18.26
N SER A 207 32.25 -18.25 18.83
CA SER A 207 33.60 -18.16 19.34
C SER A 207 33.79 -19.15 20.50
N ILE A 208 34.98 -19.73 20.58
CA ILE A 208 35.32 -20.56 21.71
C ILE A 208 35.67 -19.62 22.88
N SER A 209 34.93 -19.72 23.98
CA SER A 209 35.22 -19.00 25.22
C SER A 209 35.51 -20.02 26.33
N ASP A 210 36.53 -19.78 27.11
CA ASP A 210 36.83 -20.52 28.33
C ASP A 210 36.18 -19.91 29.58
N GLY A 211 35.16 -19.06 29.38
CA GLY A 211 34.32 -18.46 30.42
C GLY A 211 34.74 -17.05 30.86
N ASN A 212 35.87 -16.53 30.32
CA ASN A 212 36.38 -15.20 30.66
C ASN A 212 36.25 -14.20 29.49
N ASP A 213 35.98 -14.67 28.27
CA ASP A 213 35.87 -13.83 27.07
C ASP A 213 34.43 -13.63 26.64
N ALA A 214 34.20 -12.55 25.92
CA ALA A 214 32.88 -12.30 25.28
C ALA A 214 32.63 -13.36 24.18
N GLU A 215 31.43 -13.94 24.18
CA GLU A 215 30.99 -14.87 23.16
C GLU A 215 30.38 -14.13 21.97
N PHE A 216 30.81 -14.51 20.78
CA PHE A 216 30.27 -14.00 19.53
C PHE A 216 29.73 -15.14 18.68
N GLY A 217 28.60 -14.89 18.00
CA GLY A 217 28.10 -15.78 16.98
C GLY A 217 28.63 -15.40 15.61
N PHE A 218 28.80 -16.37 14.73
CA PHE A 218 29.14 -16.22 13.33
C PHE A 218 28.01 -16.77 12.48
N ALA A 219 27.51 -15.96 11.53
CA ALA A 219 26.55 -16.38 10.56
C ALA A 219 27.13 -16.27 9.14
N VAL A 220 26.90 -17.28 8.31
CA VAL A 220 27.18 -17.21 6.87
C VAL A 220 26.35 -16.07 6.28
N SER A 221 26.98 -15.12 5.59
CA SER A 221 26.29 -13.90 5.14
C SER A 221 25.22 -14.19 4.08
N ALA A 222 24.20 -13.32 4.00
CA ALA A 222 23.18 -13.38 2.95
C ALA A 222 23.78 -13.37 1.54
N ARG A 223 24.90 -12.70 1.34
CA ARG A 223 25.63 -12.70 0.06
C ARG A 223 26.10 -14.11 -0.34
N GLU A 224 26.68 -14.85 0.59
CA GLU A 224 27.10 -16.24 0.36
C GLU A 224 25.88 -17.13 0.09
N ILE A 225 24.82 -16.97 0.87
CA ILE A 225 23.55 -17.69 0.69
C ILE A 225 22.98 -17.44 -0.71
N LEU A 226 22.88 -16.20 -1.14
CA LEU A 226 22.34 -15.84 -2.47
C LEU A 226 23.20 -16.39 -3.60
N ASN A 227 24.54 -16.37 -3.45
CA ASN A 227 25.45 -16.96 -4.43
C ASN A 227 25.29 -18.47 -4.53
N PHE A 228 25.16 -19.16 -3.40
CA PHE A 228 24.92 -20.60 -3.35
C PHE A 228 23.57 -20.96 -3.99
N LEU A 229 22.47 -20.31 -3.60
CA LEU A 229 21.13 -20.59 -4.12
C LEU A 229 21.02 -20.30 -5.62
N ARG A 230 21.66 -19.22 -6.10
CA ARG A 230 21.72 -18.91 -7.53
C ARG A 230 22.45 -19.99 -8.34
N LYS A 231 23.55 -20.50 -7.81
CA LYS A 231 24.31 -21.62 -8.41
C LYS A 231 23.47 -22.89 -8.53
N GLU A 232 22.64 -23.14 -7.53
CA GLU A 232 21.73 -24.30 -7.50
C GLU A 232 20.39 -24.06 -8.20
N GLY A 233 20.22 -22.91 -8.88
CA GLY A 233 19.01 -22.58 -9.67
C GLY A 233 17.76 -22.33 -8.81
N VAL A 234 17.92 -21.95 -7.53
CA VAL A 234 16.81 -21.67 -6.63
C VAL A 234 16.47 -20.18 -6.65
N THR A 235 15.24 -19.87 -7.05
CA THR A 235 14.70 -18.50 -6.98
C THR A 235 14.17 -18.23 -5.58
N VAL A 236 14.60 -17.11 -4.98
CA VAL A 236 14.23 -16.69 -3.63
C VAL A 236 13.76 -15.25 -3.61
N GLY A 237 12.95 -14.91 -2.62
CA GLY A 237 12.56 -13.52 -2.37
C GLY A 237 13.74 -12.72 -1.84
N VAL A 238 14.10 -11.62 -2.51
CA VAL A 238 15.19 -10.73 -2.11
C VAL A 238 14.69 -9.30 -2.05
N THR A 239 15.08 -8.58 -1.00
CA THR A 239 14.84 -7.14 -0.87
C THR A 239 16.10 -6.44 -0.37
N ALA A 240 16.34 -5.22 -0.83
CA ALA A 240 17.41 -4.35 -0.35
C ALA A 240 16.88 -3.04 0.26
N THR A 241 15.55 -2.91 0.38
CA THR A 241 14.95 -1.71 0.99
C THR A 241 15.19 -1.69 2.50
N PRO A 242 15.44 -0.53 3.12
CA PRO A 242 15.59 -0.42 4.58
C PRO A 242 14.39 -0.99 5.32
N CYS A 243 14.64 -1.53 6.51
CA CYS A 243 13.56 -1.97 7.40
C CYS A 243 12.78 -0.76 7.91
N ARG A 244 11.46 -0.80 7.77
CA ARG A 244 10.54 0.20 8.32
C ARG A 244 9.52 -0.49 9.19
N SER A 245 9.19 0.12 10.33
CA SER A 245 8.15 -0.40 11.21
C SER A 245 6.77 -0.35 10.56
N ALA A 246 5.83 -1.19 11.01
CA ALA A 246 4.44 -1.11 10.55
C ALA A 246 3.82 0.27 10.88
N ALA A 247 4.22 0.86 12.01
CA ALA A 247 3.78 2.20 12.41
C ALA A 247 4.28 3.29 11.44
N GLU A 248 5.54 3.23 11.00
CA GLU A 248 6.08 4.17 10.02
C GLU A 248 5.37 4.06 8.66
N ILE A 249 5.09 2.83 8.21
CA ILE A 249 4.36 2.61 6.97
C ILE A 249 2.94 3.15 7.08
N SER A 250 2.23 2.84 8.18
CA SER A 250 0.85 3.31 8.39
C SER A 250 0.75 4.82 8.49
N GLU A 251 1.70 5.47 9.16
CA GLU A 251 1.77 6.93 9.25
C GLU A 251 2.05 7.56 7.88
N GLN A 252 2.95 6.98 7.11
CA GLN A 252 3.24 7.46 5.75
C GLN A 252 2.02 7.33 4.82
N GLU A 253 1.28 6.23 4.91
CA GLU A 253 0.03 6.05 4.15
C GLU A 253 -1.03 7.07 4.60
N ARG A 254 -1.20 7.30 5.90
CA ARG A 254 -2.09 8.33 6.44
C ARG A 254 -1.74 9.73 5.93
N LEU A 255 -0.45 10.08 5.88
CA LEU A 255 0.00 11.34 5.32
C LEU A 255 -0.28 11.46 3.81
N ARG A 256 -0.11 10.39 3.05
CA ARG A 256 -0.46 10.34 1.62
C ARG A 256 -1.95 10.51 1.40
N GLU A 257 -2.80 9.82 2.16
CA GLU A 257 -4.25 9.97 2.07
C GLU A 257 -4.70 11.40 2.41
N THR A 258 -4.15 12.01 3.45
CA THR A 258 -4.47 13.40 3.82
C THR A 258 -4.05 14.38 2.73
N ALA A 259 -2.87 14.20 2.14
CA ALA A 259 -2.39 15.01 1.03
C ALA A 259 -3.29 14.84 -0.23
N ALA A 260 -3.68 13.62 -0.56
CA ALA A 260 -4.58 13.35 -1.68
C ALA A 260 -5.96 14.01 -1.46
N ARG A 261 -6.54 13.88 -0.25
CA ARG A 261 -7.81 14.54 0.10
C ARG A 261 -7.69 16.07 0.01
N ALA A 262 -6.57 16.66 0.46
CA ALA A 262 -6.32 18.09 0.35
C ALA A 262 -6.24 18.55 -1.11
N GLN A 263 -5.58 17.79 -1.99
CA GLN A 263 -5.51 18.08 -3.43
C GLN A 263 -6.90 18.04 -4.09
N VAL A 264 -7.72 17.03 -3.79
CA VAL A 264 -9.10 16.94 -4.29
C VAL A 264 -9.94 18.11 -3.80
N ALA A 265 -9.82 18.49 -2.53
CA ALA A 265 -10.54 19.64 -1.96
C ALA A 265 -10.10 20.95 -2.63
N ALA A 266 -8.80 21.16 -2.86
CA ALA A 266 -8.26 22.33 -3.54
C ALA A 266 -8.72 22.39 -5.01
N ALA A 267 -8.76 21.27 -5.72
CA ALA A 267 -9.25 21.20 -7.09
C ALA A 267 -10.75 21.57 -7.17
N LYS A 268 -11.58 21.05 -6.25
CA LYS A 268 -13.01 21.41 -6.16
C LYS A 268 -13.21 22.89 -5.83
N ALA A 269 -12.41 23.44 -4.91
CA ALA A 269 -12.49 24.88 -4.58
C ALA A 269 -12.10 25.75 -5.77
N ALA A 270 -11.04 25.39 -6.50
CA ALA A 270 -10.62 26.11 -7.70
C ALA A 270 -11.69 26.04 -8.83
N GLU A 271 -12.38 24.91 -8.95
CA GLU A 271 -13.48 24.77 -9.91
C GLU A 271 -14.70 25.61 -9.50
N ALA A 272 -15.07 25.62 -8.22
CA ALA A 272 -16.14 26.48 -7.70
C ALA A 272 -15.80 27.95 -7.94
N GLU A 273 -14.59 28.41 -7.66
CA GLU A 273 -14.15 29.79 -7.91
C GLU A 273 -14.22 30.15 -9.40
N LYS A 274 -13.86 29.22 -10.30
CA LYS A 274 -14.01 29.43 -11.76
C LYS A 274 -15.46 29.58 -12.16
N ARG A 275 -16.37 28.79 -11.58
CA ARG A 275 -17.82 28.89 -11.80
C ARG A 275 -18.36 30.24 -11.34
N ASP A 276 -18.03 30.66 -10.12
CA ASP A 276 -18.45 31.92 -9.53
C ASP A 276 -17.98 33.13 -10.37
N ARG A 277 -16.71 33.09 -10.83
CA ARG A 277 -16.17 34.10 -11.73
C ARG A 277 -16.85 34.13 -13.10
N ALA A 278 -17.19 32.95 -13.64
CA ALA A 278 -17.91 32.85 -14.90
C ALA A 278 -19.36 33.41 -14.78
N GLU A 279 -20.04 33.05 -13.68
CA GLU A 279 -21.38 33.55 -13.36
C GLU A 279 -21.38 35.07 -13.19
N SER A 280 -20.45 35.64 -12.44
CA SER A 280 -20.35 37.08 -12.22
C SER A 280 -20.10 37.87 -13.52
N LYS A 281 -19.22 37.33 -14.40
CA LYS A 281 -18.98 37.91 -15.74
C LYS A 281 -20.24 37.85 -16.61
N LEU A 282 -20.93 36.70 -16.61
CA LEU A 282 -22.16 36.51 -17.36
C LEU A 282 -23.26 37.45 -16.86
N ARG A 283 -23.42 37.59 -15.56
CA ARG A 283 -24.35 38.51 -14.92
C ARG A 283 -24.08 39.97 -15.33
N THR A 284 -22.80 40.36 -15.34
CA THR A 284 -22.40 41.71 -15.78
C THR A 284 -22.70 41.95 -17.22
N SER A 285 -22.42 41.01 -18.14
CA SER A 285 -22.75 41.17 -19.58
C SER A 285 -24.25 41.25 -19.82
N ILE A 286 -25.04 40.33 -19.23
CA ILE A 286 -26.49 40.33 -19.37
C ILE A 286 -27.12 41.64 -18.82
N SER A 287 -26.60 42.15 -17.70
CA SER A 287 -27.08 43.42 -17.15
C SER A 287 -26.80 44.60 -18.09
N GLN A 288 -25.63 44.65 -18.74
CA GLN A 288 -25.27 45.66 -19.73
C GLN A 288 -26.19 45.58 -20.97
N ASP A 289 -26.46 44.36 -21.46
CA ASP A 289 -27.36 44.15 -22.60
C ASP A 289 -28.80 44.59 -22.29
N ILE A 290 -29.32 44.28 -21.11
CA ILE A 290 -30.65 44.72 -20.67
C ILE A 290 -30.72 46.24 -20.53
N ILE A 291 -29.67 46.87 -20.00
CA ILE A 291 -29.59 48.35 -19.91
C ILE A 291 -29.64 48.98 -21.32
N ALA A 292 -28.79 48.48 -22.23
CA ALA A 292 -28.74 48.97 -23.62
C ALA A 292 -30.08 48.75 -24.36
N GLU A 293 -30.72 47.59 -24.20
CA GLU A 293 -32.04 47.31 -24.78
C GLU A 293 -33.12 48.27 -24.23
N ARG A 294 -33.07 48.54 -22.93
CA ARG A 294 -34.00 49.49 -22.27
C ARG A 294 -33.80 50.92 -22.74
N GLU A 295 -32.53 51.40 -22.82
CA GLU A 295 -32.20 52.71 -23.34
C GLU A 295 -32.66 52.90 -24.82
N ASN A 296 -32.45 51.87 -25.63
CA ASN A 296 -32.81 51.87 -27.02
C ASN A 296 -34.37 51.97 -27.19
N ARG A 297 -35.14 51.19 -26.41
CA ARG A 297 -36.60 51.25 -26.40
C ARG A 297 -37.11 52.60 -25.89
N MET A 298 -36.47 53.19 -24.90
CA MET A 298 -36.81 54.54 -24.41
C MET A 298 -36.53 55.63 -25.45
N ALA A 299 -35.41 55.55 -26.19
CA ALA A 299 -35.03 56.44 -27.22
C ALA A 299 -36.07 56.40 -28.41
N ILE A 300 -36.47 55.17 -28.81
CA ILE A 300 -37.50 54.96 -29.83
C ILE A 300 -38.84 55.54 -29.37
N ALA A 301 -39.24 55.25 -28.12
CA ALA A 301 -40.49 55.80 -27.57
C ALA A 301 -40.50 57.36 -27.53
N ALA A 302 -39.40 57.97 -27.14
CA ALA A 302 -39.21 59.42 -27.12
C ALA A 302 -39.27 60.03 -28.52
N LEU A 303 -38.65 59.37 -29.52
CA LEU A 303 -38.70 59.78 -30.91
C LEU A 303 -40.14 59.74 -31.44
N MET A 304 -40.87 58.66 -31.18
CA MET A 304 -42.29 58.54 -31.58
C MET A 304 -43.15 59.54 -30.88
N LEU A 305 -42.93 59.88 -29.62
CA LEU A 305 -43.64 60.94 -28.93
C LEU A 305 -43.36 62.29 -29.53
N ALA A 306 -42.13 62.65 -29.89
CA ALA A 306 -41.77 63.85 -30.54
C ALA A 306 -42.49 64.01 -31.94
N LEU A 307 -42.50 62.92 -32.72
CA LEU A 307 -43.20 62.87 -34.01
C LEU A 307 -44.73 63.00 -33.83
N ALA A 308 -45.27 62.37 -32.78
CA ALA A 308 -46.74 62.56 -32.47
C ALA A 308 -47.08 63.99 -32.12
N LEU A 309 -46.24 64.71 -31.38
CA LEU A 309 -46.41 66.12 -31.04
C LEU A 309 -46.32 67.01 -32.30
N LEU A 310 -45.38 66.74 -33.17
CA LEU A 310 -45.24 67.43 -34.47
C LEU A 310 -46.48 67.20 -35.37
N ALA A 311 -46.95 65.96 -35.44
CA ALA A 311 -48.12 65.59 -36.19
C ALA A 311 -49.42 66.28 -35.65
N ALA A 312 -49.57 66.34 -34.32
CA ALA A 312 -50.63 67.03 -33.60
C ALA A 312 -50.61 68.56 -33.89
N GLY A 313 -49.39 69.15 -33.83
CA GLY A 313 -49.22 70.59 -34.19
C GLY A 313 -49.53 70.86 -35.65
N GLY A 314 -49.08 69.97 -36.54
CA GLY A 314 -49.47 70.06 -37.98
C GLY A 314 -51.00 69.94 -38.22
N ALA A 315 -51.65 69.04 -37.48
CA ALA A 315 -53.09 68.83 -37.54
C ALA A 315 -53.86 70.12 -37.16
N THR A 316 -53.45 70.82 -36.12
CA THR A 316 -54.08 72.10 -35.68
C THR A 316 -53.96 73.17 -36.78
N VAL A 317 -52.81 73.29 -37.45
CA VAL A 317 -52.55 74.21 -38.54
C VAL A 317 -53.52 73.92 -39.75
N PHE A 318 -53.68 72.64 -40.16
CA PHE A 318 -54.56 72.23 -41.22
C PHE A 318 -56.01 72.48 -40.87
N LEU A 319 -56.44 72.24 -39.64
CA LEU A 319 -57.80 72.48 -39.17
C LEU A 319 -58.13 73.97 -39.17
N VAL A 320 -57.23 74.84 -38.73
CA VAL A 320 -57.36 76.30 -38.74
C VAL A 320 -57.39 76.82 -40.16
N GLN A 321 -56.72 76.24 -41.15
CA GLN A 321 -56.75 76.56 -42.56
C GLN A 321 -57.99 76.03 -43.28
N GLY A 322 -58.93 75.41 -42.59
CA GLY A 322 -60.17 74.89 -43.17
C GLY A 322 -60.04 73.60 -43.98
N LYS A 323 -58.82 72.96 -43.96
CA LYS A 323 -58.53 71.71 -44.68
C LYS A 323 -58.89 70.52 -43.78
N ARG A 324 -60.14 70.10 -43.70
CA ARG A 324 -60.65 69.10 -42.75
C ARG A 324 -60.07 67.70 -43.01
N ASN A 325 -59.96 67.23 -44.25
CA ASN A 325 -59.51 65.86 -44.55
C ASN A 325 -58.03 65.61 -44.16
N PRO A 326 -57.04 66.44 -44.55
CA PRO A 326 -55.66 66.24 -44.09
C PRO A 326 -55.50 66.49 -42.58
N GLY A 327 -56.28 67.32 -41.95
CA GLY A 327 -56.27 67.56 -40.51
C GLY A 327 -56.75 66.36 -39.73
N ILE A 328 -57.81 65.66 -40.12
CA ILE A 328 -58.29 64.43 -39.47
C ILE A 328 -57.25 63.31 -39.65
N GLY A 329 -56.62 63.15 -40.85
CA GLY A 329 -55.56 62.21 -41.10
C GLY A 329 -54.34 62.43 -40.18
N ALA A 330 -53.92 63.67 -39.94
CA ALA A 330 -52.82 64.04 -39.06
C ALA A 330 -53.11 63.75 -37.57
N VAL A 331 -54.38 63.97 -37.12
CA VAL A 331 -54.84 63.59 -35.77
C VAL A 331 -54.77 62.07 -35.58
N GLY A 332 -55.27 61.31 -36.58
CA GLY A 332 -55.17 59.82 -36.54
C GLY A 332 -53.74 59.33 -36.49
N GLY A 333 -52.84 59.92 -37.30
CA GLY A 333 -51.42 59.60 -37.30
C GLY A 333 -50.74 59.91 -35.93
N ALA A 334 -51.04 61.05 -35.33
CA ALA A 334 -50.56 61.42 -34.01
C ALA A 334 -51.04 60.45 -32.92
N ALA A 335 -52.31 60.03 -32.97
CA ALA A 335 -52.83 59.03 -32.01
C ALA A 335 -52.18 57.68 -32.15
N VAL A 336 -51.90 57.19 -33.39
CA VAL A 336 -51.16 55.90 -33.60
C VAL A 336 -49.75 55.99 -33.12
N LEU A 337 -49.05 57.12 -33.40
CA LEU A 337 -47.67 57.30 -32.88
C LEU A 337 -47.60 57.36 -31.35
N LEU A 338 -48.55 57.99 -30.69
CA LEU A 338 -48.66 58.09 -29.27
C LEU A 338 -48.92 56.69 -28.61
N LEU A 339 -49.87 55.95 -29.21
CA LEU A 339 -50.16 54.58 -28.75
C LEU A 339 -48.93 53.68 -28.93
N GLY A 340 -48.23 53.76 -30.07
CA GLY A 340 -46.98 53.03 -30.32
C GLY A 340 -45.89 53.39 -29.33
N ALA A 341 -45.70 54.66 -28.99
CA ALA A 341 -44.78 55.14 -28.01
C ALA A 341 -45.02 54.51 -26.60
N VAL A 342 -46.33 54.51 -26.21
CA VAL A 342 -46.75 53.89 -24.93
C VAL A 342 -46.48 52.37 -24.91
N ILE A 343 -46.80 51.64 -25.97
CA ILE A 343 -46.56 50.20 -26.07
C ILE A 343 -45.09 49.91 -25.99
N ILE A 344 -44.24 50.61 -26.72
CA ILE A 344 -42.77 50.41 -26.66
C ILE A 344 -42.24 50.76 -25.29
N PHE A 345 -42.72 51.82 -24.65
CA PHE A 345 -42.29 52.17 -23.28
C PHE A 345 -42.66 51.10 -22.21
N LEU A 346 -43.89 50.55 -22.34
CA LEU A 346 -44.34 49.48 -21.42
C LEU A 346 -43.70 48.13 -21.70
N SER A 347 -43.25 47.84 -22.92
CA SER A 347 -42.62 46.60 -23.32
C SER A 347 -41.14 46.54 -22.98
N ARG A 348 -40.59 47.54 -22.28
CA ARG A 348 -39.19 47.56 -21.87
C ARG A 348 -38.87 46.40 -20.88
N PRO A 349 -37.70 45.70 -21.00
CA PRO A 349 -37.34 44.58 -20.11
C PRO A 349 -37.16 45.07 -18.66
N GLY A 350 -37.62 44.23 -17.71
CA GLY A 350 -37.47 44.46 -16.28
C GLY A 350 -36.10 44.03 -15.77
N PHE A 351 -35.63 44.62 -14.68
CA PHE A 351 -34.38 44.14 -14.04
C PHE A 351 -34.52 42.75 -13.42
N SER A 352 -35.75 42.28 -13.13
CA SER A 352 -36.03 40.92 -12.68
C SER A 352 -35.68 39.83 -13.72
N GLU A 353 -35.59 40.20 -14.98
CA GLU A 353 -35.27 39.31 -16.08
C GLU A 353 -33.78 38.92 -16.15
N ILE A 354 -32.92 39.64 -15.38
CA ILE A 354 -31.48 39.35 -15.31
C ILE A 354 -31.25 37.95 -14.75
N ASP A 355 -31.88 37.63 -13.62
CA ASP A 355 -31.68 36.35 -12.94
C ASP A 355 -32.18 35.16 -13.78
N ASP A 356 -33.31 35.34 -14.48
CA ASP A 356 -33.86 34.32 -15.39
C ASP A 356 -32.95 34.07 -16.61
N ARG A 357 -32.40 35.13 -17.21
CA ARG A 357 -31.48 35.03 -18.36
C ARG A 357 -30.13 34.44 -17.94
N VAL A 358 -29.62 34.74 -16.73
CA VAL A 358 -28.41 34.14 -16.19
C VAL A 358 -28.63 32.67 -15.94
N ALA A 359 -29.73 32.26 -15.30
CA ALA A 359 -30.07 30.87 -15.04
C ALA A 359 -30.20 30.06 -16.35
N ALA A 360 -30.86 30.58 -17.36
CA ALA A 360 -30.99 29.93 -18.66
C ALA A 360 -29.63 29.74 -19.35
N ALA A 361 -28.78 30.77 -19.36
CA ALA A 361 -27.45 30.70 -19.99
C ALA A 361 -26.47 29.79 -19.24
N MET A 362 -26.62 29.63 -17.92
CA MET A 362 -25.85 28.67 -17.14
C MET A 362 -26.28 27.23 -17.40
N THR A 363 -27.60 27.01 -17.60
CA THR A 363 -28.13 25.66 -17.89
C THR A 363 -27.70 25.19 -19.28
N ASP A 364 -27.66 26.06 -20.26
CA ASP A 364 -27.25 25.77 -21.65
C ASP A 364 -25.76 25.37 -21.71
N LYS A 365 -24.89 26.05 -20.93
CA LYS A 365 -23.48 25.72 -20.80
C LYS A 365 -23.20 24.47 -19.95
N ALA A 366 -24.10 24.09 -19.04
CA ALA A 366 -23.97 22.89 -18.22
C ALA A 366 -24.31 21.61 -19.01
N GLY A 367 -25.13 21.70 -20.05
CA GLY A 367 -25.51 20.58 -20.92
C GLY A 367 -24.33 20.01 -21.73
N ASP A 368 -23.31 20.83 -22.05
CA ASP A 368 -22.15 20.40 -22.85
C ASP A 368 -20.97 19.83 -22.04
N ASN A 369 -20.96 19.93 -20.71
CA ASN A 369 -19.85 19.53 -19.85
C ASN A 369 -20.33 18.86 -18.56
N VAL A 370 -21.16 17.84 -18.63
CA VAL A 370 -21.26 16.88 -17.55
C VAL A 370 -20.09 15.89 -17.75
N PRO A 371 -18.99 15.92 -16.94
CA PRO A 371 -18.12 14.79 -16.87
C PRO A 371 -19.01 13.67 -16.35
N GLN A 372 -19.34 12.71 -17.20
CA GLN A 372 -19.79 11.42 -16.73
C GLN A 372 -18.68 10.95 -15.77
N GLN A 373 -18.92 11.05 -14.48
CA GLN A 373 -18.22 10.25 -13.52
C GLN A 373 -18.57 8.79 -13.86
N THR A 374 -17.88 8.25 -14.85
CA THR A 374 -17.73 6.82 -14.98
C THR A 374 -17.01 6.44 -13.71
N SER A 375 -17.77 6.04 -12.67
CA SER A 375 -17.23 5.19 -11.61
C SER A 375 -16.51 4.08 -12.37
N ALA A 376 -15.19 4.04 -12.27
CA ALA A 376 -14.41 3.02 -12.94
C ALA A 376 -15.03 1.68 -12.53
N SER A 377 -15.54 0.94 -13.51
CA SER A 377 -16.03 -0.40 -13.26
C SER A 377 -14.86 -1.17 -12.70
N ALA A 378 -15.04 -1.82 -11.54
CA ALA A 378 -13.99 -2.66 -10.96
C ALA A 378 -13.72 -3.91 -11.83
N SER A 379 -14.57 -4.19 -12.83
CA SER A 379 -14.44 -5.38 -13.67
C SER A 379 -13.22 -5.29 -14.58
N GLY A 380 -12.45 -6.38 -14.63
CA GLY A 380 -11.28 -6.52 -15.49
C GLY A 380 -10.26 -7.51 -14.95
N ASN A 381 -9.28 -7.80 -15.80
CA ASN A 381 -8.14 -8.63 -15.43
C ASN A 381 -6.99 -7.74 -14.97
N TYR A 382 -6.60 -7.89 -13.71
CA TYR A 382 -5.50 -7.16 -13.11
C TYR A 382 -4.32 -8.07 -12.84
N ARG A 383 -3.12 -7.58 -13.13
CA ARG A 383 -1.87 -8.20 -12.73
C ARG A 383 -1.24 -7.32 -11.65
N CYS A 384 -1.25 -7.79 -10.41
CA CYS A 384 -0.71 -7.07 -9.28
C CYS A 384 0.73 -7.49 -9.03
N THR A 385 1.63 -6.51 -8.94
CA THR A 385 3.01 -6.68 -8.52
C THR A 385 3.23 -6.00 -7.18
N ILE A 386 4.09 -6.58 -6.36
CA ILE A 386 4.38 -6.03 -5.04
C ILE A 386 5.16 -4.72 -5.19
N ASN A 387 4.70 -3.66 -4.54
CA ASN A 387 5.44 -2.41 -4.43
C ASN A 387 6.34 -2.44 -3.18
N PRO A 388 7.68 -2.65 -3.32
CA PRO A 388 8.56 -2.80 -2.16
C PRO A 388 8.70 -1.52 -1.33
N GLN A 389 8.37 -0.34 -1.88
CA GLN A 389 8.41 0.93 -1.12
C GLN A 389 7.20 1.11 -0.20
N ARG A 390 6.09 0.41 -0.48
CA ARG A 390 4.83 0.47 0.27
C ARG A 390 4.47 -0.85 0.92
N SER A 391 5.31 -1.87 0.75
CA SER A 391 5.06 -3.21 1.26
C SER A 391 6.12 -3.62 2.25
N ARG A 392 5.70 -4.40 3.24
CA ARG A 392 6.55 -5.07 4.21
C ARG A 392 6.39 -6.57 4.02
N ILE A 393 7.47 -7.23 3.63
CA ILE A 393 7.44 -8.64 3.27
C ILE A 393 8.40 -9.38 4.19
N THR A 394 7.86 -10.18 5.08
CA THR A 394 8.62 -11.01 6.02
C THR A 394 8.71 -12.45 5.52
N VAL A 395 7.57 -13.00 5.12
CA VAL A 395 7.41 -14.38 4.67
C VAL A 395 6.36 -14.38 3.56
N SER A 396 6.77 -14.57 2.31
CA SER A 396 5.84 -14.67 1.19
C SER A 396 6.50 -15.25 -0.05
N GLN A 397 5.71 -15.93 -0.88
CA GLN A 397 6.05 -16.11 -2.29
C GLN A 397 5.83 -14.76 -2.98
N GLN A 398 6.84 -14.25 -3.68
CA GLN A 398 6.73 -13.05 -4.49
C GLN A 398 6.12 -13.36 -5.87
N ASP A 399 5.01 -14.08 -5.89
CA ASP A 399 4.32 -14.38 -7.12
C ASP A 399 3.45 -13.19 -7.53
N GLU A 400 3.37 -12.92 -8.83
CA GLU A 400 2.40 -11.98 -9.38
C GLU A 400 0.99 -12.48 -9.04
N LEU A 401 0.15 -11.60 -8.49
CA LEU A 401 -1.23 -11.91 -8.19
C LEU A 401 -2.09 -11.53 -9.41
N LEU A 402 -2.74 -12.52 -9.99
CA LEU A 402 -3.70 -12.33 -11.08
C LEU A 402 -5.11 -12.27 -10.50
N LEU A 403 -5.79 -11.15 -10.72
CA LEU A 403 -7.16 -10.90 -10.27
C LEU A 403 -8.07 -10.73 -11.48
N ASP A 404 -8.98 -11.67 -11.68
CA ASP A 404 -10.11 -11.53 -12.60
C ASP A 404 -11.31 -11.00 -11.78
N TRP A 405 -11.61 -9.72 -11.96
CA TRP A 405 -12.55 -8.98 -11.15
C TRP A 405 -13.88 -8.77 -11.89
N ALA A 406 -14.96 -9.36 -11.38
CA ALA A 406 -16.31 -9.19 -11.92
C ALA A 406 -17.02 -7.97 -11.30
N ASP A 407 -17.99 -7.40 -11.99
CA ASP A 407 -18.76 -6.19 -11.59
C ASP A 407 -19.39 -6.27 -10.18
N GLY A 408 -19.77 -7.46 -9.74
CA GLY A 408 -20.33 -7.69 -8.42
C GLY A 408 -19.29 -7.83 -7.29
N GLY A 409 -17.99 -7.62 -7.57
CA GLY A 409 -16.92 -7.80 -6.58
C GLY A 409 -16.53 -9.27 -6.36
N CYS A 410 -16.92 -10.17 -7.28
CA CYS A 410 -16.46 -11.55 -7.29
C CYS A 410 -15.10 -11.61 -8.00
N VAL A 411 -14.09 -12.16 -7.32
CA VAL A 411 -12.72 -12.26 -7.82
C VAL A 411 -12.38 -13.71 -8.14
N ASN A 412 -11.85 -13.96 -9.34
CA ASN A 412 -11.46 -15.29 -9.83
C ASN A 412 -12.61 -16.32 -9.72
N GLY A 413 -13.87 -15.87 -9.81
CA GLY A 413 -15.06 -16.72 -9.71
C GLY A 413 -15.26 -17.42 -8.36
N ARG A 414 -14.50 -17.04 -7.32
CA ARG A 414 -14.48 -17.77 -6.03
C ARG A 414 -14.60 -16.88 -4.80
N THR A 415 -14.12 -15.65 -4.87
CA THR A 415 -13.93 -14.81 -3.70
C THR A 415 -14.79 -13.56 -3.80
N GLN A 416 -15.70 -13.38 -2.85
CA GLN A 416 -16.58 -12.21 -2.79
C GLN A 416 -15.95 -11.11 -1.94
N TYR A 417 -15.91 -9.89 -2.48
CA TYR A 417 -15.56 -8.65 -1.78
C TYR A 417 -16.82 -7.81 -1.56
N GLY A 418 -16.89 -7.14 -0.43
CA GLY A 418 -17.93 -6.17 -0.12
C GLY A 418 -17.51 -4.77 -0.57
N ARG A 419 -18.47 -3.96 -1.00
CA ARG A 419 -18.22 -2.57 -1.42
C ARG A 419 -18.37 -1.62 -0.23
N ASP A 420 -17.36 -0.78 -0.02
CA ASP A 420 -17.37 0.31 0.96
C ASP A 420 -16.98 1.62 0.23
N GLY A 421 -17.97 2.39 -0.17
CA GLY A 421 -17.78 3.58 -1.00
C GLY A 421 -17.16 3.27 -2.36
N ALA A 422 -15.96 3.81 -2.63
CA ALA A 422 -15.17 3.56 -3.84
C ALA A 422 -14.23 2.34 -3.72
N LYS A 423 -14.13 1.74 -2.53
CA LYS A 423 -13.21 0.65 -2.20
C LYS A 423 -13.96 -0.66 -2.06
N TRP A 424 -13.34 -1.75 -2.50
CA TRP A 424 -13.80 -3.11 -2.26
C TRP A 424 -12.94 -3.72 -1.15
N SER A 425 -13.54 -4.40 -0.18
CA SER A 425 -12.80 -4.99 0.94
C SER A 425 -13.32 -6.36 1.32
N ARG A 426 -12.44 -7.16 1.92
CA ARG A 426 -12.75 -8.48 2.46
C ARG A 426 -11.89 -8.73 3.70
N ILE A 427 -12.50 -9.29 4.72
CA ILE A 427 -11.82 -9.83 5.89
C ILE A 427 -11.86 -11.36 5.79
N PHE A 428 -10.71 -12.00 5.95
CA PHE A 428 -10.58 -13.44 5.92
C PHE A 428 -9.89 -13.95 7.19
N VAL A 429 -10.52 -14.88 7.87
CA VAL A 429 -10.02 -15.55 9.07
C VAL A 429 -9.94 -17.04 8.77
N PRO A 430 -8.74 -17.63 8.54
CA PRO A 430 -8.61 -19.06 8.35
C PRO A 430 -8.89 -19.83 9.63
N ASN A 431 -9.62 -20.96 9.52
CA ASN A 431 -10.00 -21.77 10.70
C ASN A 431 -8.83 -22.45 11.40
N GLN A 432 -7.66 -22.53 10.77
CA GLN A 432 -6.49 -23.27 11.29
C GLN A 432 -5.27 -22.38 11.51
N GLU A 433 -5.38 -21.08 11.26
CA GLU A 433 -4.27 -20.14 11.41
C GLU A 433 -4.70 -19.00 12.34
N GLN A 434 -3.80 -18.60 13.23
CA GLN A 434 -4.00 -17.44 14.10
C GLN A 434 -3.71 -16.14 13.35
N THR A 435 -4.35 -15.98 12.19
CA THR A 435 -4.16 -14.80 11.35
C THR A 435 -5.50 -14.22 10.90
N VAL A 436 -5.56 -12.90 10.82
CA VAL A 436 -6.65 -12.18 10.14
C VAL A 436 -6.04 -11.45 8.95
N THR A 437 -6.59 -11.68 7.76
CA THR A 437 -6.18 -11.00 6.55
C THR A 437 -7.26 -10.01 6.12
N ILE A 438 -6.89 -8.75 5.94
CA ILE A 438 -7.74 -7.71 5.38
C ILE A 438 -7.21 -7.41 3.98
N SER A 439 -8.00 -7.74 2.97
CA SER A 439 -7.67 -7.44 1.58
C SER A 439 -8.57 -6.33 1.06
N SER A 440 -8.03 -5.36 0.34
CA SER A 440 -8.82 -4.29 -0.25
C SER A 440 -8.32 -3.91 -1.63
N PHE A 441 -9.27 -3.52 -2.51
CA PHE A 441 -9.00 -3.09 -3.87
C PHE A 441 -9.65 -1.75 -4.15
N GLN A 442 -8.90 -0.82 -4.70
CA GLN A 442 -9.36 0.49 -5.13
C GLN A 442 -9.21 0.60 -6.65
N PRO A 443 -10.31 0.50 -7.42
CA PRO A 443 -10.28 0.50 -8.88
C PRO A 443 -9.66 1.75 -9.48
N ASP A 444 -9.97 2.93 -8.91
CA ASP A 444 -9.52 4.23 -9.42
C ASP A 444 -7.99 4.39 -9.44
N SER A 445 -7.31 3.80 -8.47
CA SER A 445 -5.84 3.79 -8.38
C SER A 445 -5.21 2.48 -8.85
N SER A 446 -6.03 1.47 -9.20
CA SER A 446 -5.58 0.10 -9.49
C SER A 446 -4.70 -0.47 -8.39
N GLU A 447 -5.03 -0.16 -7.13
CA GLU A 447 -4.26 -0.53 -5.97
C GLU A 447 -4.95 -1.65 -5.19
N PHE A 448 -4.21 -2.75 -4.97
CA PHE A 448 -4.61 -3.85 -4.11
C PHE A 448 -3.73 -3.86 -2.86
N THR A 449 -4.34 -3.84 -1.68
CA THR A 449 -3.65 -3.93 -0.39
C THR A 449 -4.06 -5.20 0.34
N GLU A 450 -3.11 -5.87 0.95
CA GLU A 450 -3.32 -7.01 1.83
C GLU A 450 -2.56 -6.78 3.14
N GLU A 451 -3.29 -6.78 4.24
CA GLU A 451 -2.75 -6.65 5.59
C GLU A 451 -3.02 -7.93 6.37
N ARG A 452 -1.98 -8.52 6.96
CA ARG A 452 -2.07 -9.71 7.79
C ARG A 452 -1.76 -9.38 9.24
N TYR A 453 -2.67 -9.70 10.10
CA TYR A 453 -2.53 -9.55 11.55
C TYR A 453 -2.39 -10.92 12.18
N LEU A 454 -1.36 -11.10 13.02
CA LEU A 454 -1.23 -12.25 13.89
C LEU A 454 -2.09 -12.02 15.12
N MET A 455 -3.03 -12.91 15.36
CA MET A 455 -3.88 -12.89 16.57
C MET A 455 -3.20 -13.69 17.66
N GLY A 456 -3.21 -13.18 18.90
CA GLY A 456 -2.86 -13.98 20.06
C GLY A 456 -3.96 -15.01 20.37
N LEU A 457 -3.61 -16.04 21.16
CA LEU A 457 -4.57 -17.08 21.58
C LEU A 457 -5.74 -16.53 22.43
N ASP A 458 -5.60 -15.32 22.97
CA ASP A 458 -6.54 -14.67 23.87
C ASP A 458 -7.34 -13.53 23.20
N ALA A 459 -7.28 -13.41 21.86
CA ALA A 459 -7.94 -12.33 21.09
C ALA A 459 -9.25 -12.77 20.42
#